data_b440d79fde69c6ea763ef5e9d50bf3f2
#
_entry.id   b440d79fde69c6ea763ef5e9d50bf3f2
#
_cell.length_a   1.000
_cell.length_b   1.000
_cell.length_c   1.000
_cell.angle_alpha   90.00
_cell.angle_beta   90.00
_cell.angle_gamma   90.00
#
_symmetry.space_group_name_H-M   'P 1'
#
loop_
_entity.id
_entity.type
_entity.pdbx_description
1 polymer ?
#
loop_
_entity_poly.entity_id
_entity_poly.type
_entity_poly.pdbx_seq_one_letter_code
_entity_poly.pdbx_strand_id
1 'polypeptide(L)'
;MTEPASDNSITVDIYDQTYNLRGQDTEYIRRLAEMVDGKMRAVAAHGKTVDSLRVAVLAALNIADELAALEQKYDAITGNARQSQNSIRTRAHSLAGLLDSVLEESRKAG
;
A
#
# COMPACT_ATOMS: atom_id res chain seq x y z
N MET A 1 14.35 28.74 -17.96
CA MET A 1 13.76 28.33 -17.67
C MET A 1 13.57 27.27 -16.84
N THR A 2 13.26 27.26 -15.86
CA THR A 2 13.14 26.27 -14.89
C THR A 2 11.80 25.71 -14.82
N GLU A 3 10.96 26.18 -15.57
CA GLU A 3 9.63 25.72 -15.52
C GLU A 3 9.43 24.28 -15.80
N PRO A 4 10.14 23.68 -16.70
CA PRO A 4 9.90 22.25 -16.95
C PRO A 4 10.06 21.40 -15.72
N ALA A 5 10.99 21.76 -14.87
CA ALA A 5 11.18 21.01 -13.64
C ALA A 5 10.00 21.21 -12.73
N SER A 6 9.47 22.41 -12.65
CA SER A 6 8.33 22.67 -11.82
C SER A 6 7.12 21.91 -12.29
N ASP A 7 6.98 21.78 -13.59
CA ASP A 7 5.82 21.11 -14.14
C ASP A 7 5.77 19.66 -13.82
N ASN A 8 6.90 19.07 -13.47
CA ASN A 8 6.99 17.66 -13.20
C ASN A 8 6.99 17.36 -11.71
N SER A 9 6.61 18.32 -10.90
CA SER A 9 6.57 18.03 -9.46
C SER A 9 5.19 18.35 -8.92
N ILE A 10 4.87 17.68 -7.83
CA ILE A 10 3.58 17.83 -7.20
C ILE A 10 3.77 17.63 -5.69
N THR A 11 3.09 18.43 -4.91
CA THR A 11 3.10 18.31 -3.48
C THR A 11 1.85 17.57 -3.06
N VAL A 12 2.00 16.53 -2.28
CA VAL A 12 0.89 15.71 -1.83
C VAL A 12 0.97 15.51 -0.33
N ASP A 13 -0.17 15.24 0.26
CA ASP A 13 -0.23 14.91 1.68
C ASP A 13 -0.58 13.44 1.79
N ILE A 14 0.25 12.70 2.53
CA ILE A 14 0.00 11.30 2.79
C ILE A 14 0.09 11.11 4.29
N TYR A 15 -0.98 10.71 4.88
CA TYR A 15 -1.09 10.47 6.31
C TYR A 15 -0.58 11.67 7.10
N ASP A 16 -1.07 12.85 6.69
CA ASP A 16 -0.78 14.12 7.35
C ASP A 16 0.67 14.58 7.22
N GLN A 17 1.42 13.98 6.30
CA GLN A 17 2.78 14.42 5.99
C GLN A 17 2.80 14.93 4.57
N THR A 18 3.55 15.98 4.36
CA THR A 18 3.63 16.62 3.05
C THR A 18 4.86 16.15 2.32
N TYR A 19 4.69 15.74 1.08
CA TYR A 19 5.78 15.24 0.25
C TYR A 19 5.80 15.95 -1.08
N ASN A 20 7.00 16.22 -1.56
CA ASN A 20 7.19 16.84 -2.85
C ASN A 20 7.72 15.77 -3.79
N LEU A 21 6.91 15.36 -4.73
CA LEU A 21 7.23 14.23 -5.60
C LEU A 21 7.44 14.70 -7.03
N ARG A 22 8.14 13.89 -7.80
CA ARG A 22 8.43 14.22 -9.19
C ARG A 22 8.03 13.08 -10.08
N GLY A 23 7.55 13.42 -11.26
CA GLY A 23 7.19 12.45 -12.25
C GLY A 23 6.53 13.15 -13.40
N GLN A 24 6.34 12.43 -14.48
CA GLN A 24 5.80 13.04 -15.68
C GLN A 24 4.33 13.32 -15.62
N ASP A 25 3.57 12.47 -14.99
CA ASP A 25 2.14 12.62 -14.91
C ASP A 25 1.75 12.95 -13.47
N THR A 26 1.67 14.23 -13.16
CA THR A 26 1.44 14.66 -11.79
C THR A 26 0.04 14.27 -11.31
N GLU A 27 -0.91 14.22 -12.21
CA GLU A 27 -2.26 13.81 -11.82
C GLU A 27 -2.30 12.34 -11.42
N TYR A 28 -1.55 11.53 -12.14
CA TYR A 28 -1.43 10.13 -11.79
C TYR A 28 -0.75 9.96 -10.43
N ILE A 29 0.30 10.75 -10.18
CA ILE A 29 0.99 10.71 -8.89
C ILE A 29 0.05 11.11 -7.77
N ARG A 30 -0.80 12.11 -8.01
CA ARG A 30 -1.77 12.52 -7.02
C ARG A 30 -2.71 11.37 -6.66
N ARG A 31 -3.17 10.63 -7.65
CA ARG A 31 -4.05 9.50 -7.40
C ARG A 31 -3.35 8.40 -6.61
N LEU A 32 -2.08 8.15 -6.93
CA LEU A 32 -1.32 7.17 -6.17
C LEU A 32 -1.17 7.60 -4.71
N ALA A 33 -0.90 8.88 -4.51
CA ALA A 33 -0.77 9.40 -3.15
C ALA A 33 -2.07 9.24 -2.37
N GLU A 34 -3.19 9.49 -3.01
CA GLU A 34 -4.48 9.31 -2.36
C GLU A 34 -4.74 7.85 -2.01
N MET A 35 -4.32 6.95 -2.86
CA MET A 35 -4.48 5.53 -2.58
C MET A 35 -3.64 5.12 -1.38
N VAL A 36 -2.41 5.59 -1.31
CA VAL A 36 -1.54 5.26 -0.18
C VAL A 36 -2.10 5.85 1.10
N ASP A 37 -2.53 7.11 1.04
CA ASP A 37 -3.12 7.76 2.19
C ASP A 37 -4.32 6.99 2.71
N GLY A 38 -5.19 6.56 1.80
CA GLY A 38 -6.37 5.79 2.17
C GLY A 38 -6.01 4.46 2.82
N LYS A 39 -4.99 3.80 2.28
CA LYS A 39 -4.56 2.53 2.87
C LYS A 39 -3.99 2.72 4.26
N MET A 40 -3.21 3.77 4.45
CA MET A 40 -2.64 4.04 5.75
C MET A 40 -3.73 4.35 6.77
N ARG A 41 -4.72 5.13 6.38
CA ARG A 41 -5.79 5.47 7.30
C ARG A 41 -6.64 4.25 7.64
N ALA A 42 -6.84 3.37 6.68
CA ALA A 42 -7.57 2.14 6.91
C ALA A 42 -6.85 1.24 7.91
N VAL A 43 -5.53 1.14 7.76
CA VAL A 43 -4.74 0.34 8.69
C VAL A 43 -4.78 0.96 10.08
N ALA A 44 -4.64 2.26 10.15
CA ALA A 44 -4.63 2.95 11.43
C ALA A 44 -5.96 2.81 12.16
N ALA A 45 -7.04 2.69 11.43
CA ALA A 45 -8.36 2.55 12.03
C ALA A 45 -8.51 1.21 12.75
N HIS A 46 -7.78 0.20 12.31
CA HIS A 46 -7.86 -1.11 12.93
C HIS A 46 -6.98 -1.23 14.15
N GLY A 47 -5.89 -0.51 14.17
CA GLY A 47 -4.96 -0.58 15.28
C GLY A 47 -5.20 0.56 16.23
N LYS A 48 -4.81 0.36 17.50
CA LYS A 48 -4.95 1.38 18.42
C LYS A 48 -3.95 2.41 18.14
N THR A 49 -2.84 2.32 18.58
CA THR A 49 -1.86 3.34 18.47
C THR A 49 -0.66 2.78 17.82
N VAL A 50 -0.42 3.12 16.63
CA VAL A 50 0.69 2.60 15.89
C VAL A 50 1.44 3.78 15.36
N ASP A 51 2.75 3.75 15.40
CA ASP A 51 3.49 4.86 14.84
C ASP A 51 3.37 4.84 13.31
N SER A 52 3.66 5.97 12.72
CA SER A 52 3.43 6.13 11.29
C SER A 52 4.29 5.22 10.43
N LEU A 53 5.47 4.84 10.93
CA LEU A 53 6.30 3.92 10.17
C LEU A 53 5.65 2.55 10.08
N ARG A 54 5.12 2.05 11.18
CA ARG A 54 4.44 0.76 11.15
C ARG A 54 3.19 0.80 10.31
N VAL A 55 2.45 1.89 10.39
CA VAL A 55 1.28 2.06 9.56
C VAL A 55 1.67 2.02 8.08
N ALA A 56 2.76 2.69 7.73
CA ALA A 56 3.22 2.70 6.35
C ALA A 56 3.63 1.30 5.89
N VAL A 57 4.30 0.56 6.73
CA VAL A 57 4.73 -0.79 6.37
C VAL A 57 3.52 -1.70 6.17
N LEU A 58 2.54 -1.61 7.08
CA LEU A 58 1.34 -2.42 6.94
C LEU A 58 0.53 -2.03 5.71
N ALA A 59 0.46 -0.74 5.44
CA ALA A 59 -0.23 -0.27 4.24
C ALA A 59 0.47 -0.79 2.99
N ALA A 60 1.80 -0.78 2.99
CA ALA A 60 2.56 -1.29 1.87
C ALA A 60 2.30 -2.78 1.66
N LEU A 61 2.22 -3.53 2.74
CA LEU A 61 1.92 -4.95 2.64
C LEU A 61 0.52 -5.18 2.07
N ASN A 62 -0.43 -4.36 2.49
CA ASN A 62 -1.78 -4.45 1.95
C ASN A 62 -1.80 -4.17 0.46
N ILE A 63 -1.09 -3.15 0.03
CA ILE A 63 -1.03 -2.79 -1.37
C ILE A 63 -0.36 -3.91 -2.17
N ALA A 64 0.72 -4.45 -1.64
CA ALA A 64 1.42 -5.54 -2.30
C ALA A 64 0.53 -6.77 -2.41
N ASP A 65 -0.26 -7.03 -1.39
CA ASP A 65 -1.18 -8.16 -1.41
C ASP A 65 -2.24 -7.96 -2.48
N GLU A 66 -2.78 -6.77 -2.57
CA GLU A 66 -3.78 -6.48 -3.60
C GLU A 66 -3.19 -6.59 -4.99
N LEU A 67 -1.97 -6.12 -5.16
CA LEU A 67 -1.31 -6.24 -6.45
C LEU A 67 -1.09 -7.71 -6.81
N ALA A 68 -0.62 -8.49 -5.86
CA ALA A 68 -0.38 -9.92 -6.10
C ALA A 68 -1.69 -10.64 -6.45
N ALA A 69 -2.76 -10.30 -5.74
CA ALA A 69 -4.04 -10.92 -6.01
C ALA A 69 -4.54 -10.56 -7.41
N LEU A 70 -4.30 -9.32 -7.82
CA LEU A 70 -4.70 -8.87 -9.12
C LEU A 70 -3.91 -9.58 -10.21
N GLU A 71 -2.60 -9.74 -10.00
CA GLU A 71 -1.76 -10.47 -10.93
C GLU A 71 -2.20 -11.91 -11.07
N GLN A 72 -2.61 -12.52 -9.97
CA GLN A 72 -3.08 -13.89 -10.00
C GLN A 72 -4.40 -14.02 -10.74
N LYS A 73 -5.25 -13.03 -10.57
CA LYS A 73 -6.49 -13.00 -11.31
C LYS A 73 -6.23 -12.91 -12.80
N TYR A 74 -5.28 -12.08 -13.16
CA TYR A 74 -4.91 -11.91 -14.56
C TYR A 74 -4.40 -13.24 -15.11
N ASP A 75 -3.55 -13.93 -14.35
CA ASP A 75 -3.02 -15.22 -14.77
C ASP A 75 -4.14 -16.26 -14.91
N ALA A 76 -5.10 -16.21 -14.03
CA ALA A 76 -6.23 -17.13 -14.08
C ALA A 76 -7.01 -16.96 -15.38
N ILE A 77 -7.17 -15.72 -15.80
CA ILE A 77 -7.87 -15.43 -17.04
C ILE A 77 -7.08 -15.96 -18.22
N THR A 78 -5.76 -15.94 -18.14
CA THR A 78 -4.92 -16.39 -19.25
C THR A 78 -4.56 -17.86 -19.20
N GLY A 79 -5.07 -18.62 -18.23
CA GLY A 79 -4.93 -20.04 -18.26
C GLY A 79 -4.20 -20.72 -17.12
N ASN A 80 -3.89 -20.00 -16.06
CA ASN A 80 -3.21 -20.57 -14.90
C ASN A 80 -4.08 -20.59 -13.67
N ALA A 81 -5.35 -20.85 -13.88
CA ALA A 81 -6.34 -20.67 -12.82
C ALA A 81 -6.05 -21.46 -11.55
N ARG A 82 -5.72 -22.73 -11.70
CA ARG A 82 -5.56 -23.59 -10.52
C ARG A 82 -4.39 -23.14 -9.65
N GLN A 83 -3.28 -22.88 -10.30
CA GLN A 83 -2.09 -22.47 -9.59
C GLN A 83 -2.28 -21.11 -8.94
N SER A 84 -2.97 -20.23 -9.64
CA SER A 84 -3.23 -18.91 -9.12
C SER A 84 -4.08 -18.94 -7.87
N GLN A 85 -5.10 -19.77 -7.84
CA GLN A 85 -5.96 -19.89 -6.69
C GLN A 85 -5.21 -20.33 -5.44
N ASN A 86 -4.32 -21.30 -5.63
CA ASN A 86 -3.52 -21.77 -4.52
C ASN A 86 -2.60 -20.67 -3.99
N SER A 87 -2.01 -19.93 -4.90
CA SER A 87 -1.12 -18.84 -4.50
C SER A 87 -1.85 -17.75 -3.77
N ILE A 88 -3.04 -17.40 -4.21
CA ILE A 88 -3.82 -16.38 -3.55
C ILE A 88 -4.16 -16.79 -2.13
N ARG A 89 -4.58 -18.04 -1.96
CA ARG A 89 -4.93 -18.53 -0.65
C ARG A 89 -3.73 -18.50 0.29
N THR A 90 -2.59 -18.94 -0.19
CA THR A 90 -1.38 -18.96 0.60
C THR A 90 -0.96 -17.57 1.00
N ARG A 91 -1.01 -16.65 0.07
CA ARG A 91 -0.61 -15.27 0.35
C ARG A 91 -1.52 -14.61 1.36
N ALA A 92 -2.81 -14.80 1.21
CA ALA A 92 -3.75 -14.18 2.13
C ALA A 92 -3.53 -14.69 3.54
N HIS A 93 -3.27 -15.98 3.67
CA HIS A 93 -3.03 -16.56 4.97
C HIS A 93 -1.75 -16.01 5.60
N SER A 94 -0.70 -15.91 4.81
CA SER A 94 0.57 -15.38 5.30
C SER A 94 0.46 -13.92 5.70
N LEU A 95 -0.23 -13.14 4.91
CA LEU A 95 -0.37 -11.72 5.20
C LEU A 95 -1.14 -11.50 6.49
N ALA A 96 -2.20 -12.28 6.69
CA ALA A 96 -2.97 -12.16 7.91
C ALA A 96 -2.09 -12.41 9.13
N GLY A 97 -1.23 -13.41 9.05
CA GLY A 97 -0.32 -13.70 10.15
C GLY A 97 0.66 -12.57 10.40
N LEU A 98 1.17 -11.99 9.33
CA LEU A 98 2.10 -10.88 9.46
C LEU A 98 1.44 -9.66 10.10
N LEU A 99 0.25 -9.36 9.69
CA LEU A 99 -0.47 -8.22 10.24
C LEU A 99 -0.74 -8.41 11.73
N ASP A 100 -1.18 -9.61 12.09
CA ASP A 100 -1.43 -9.91 13.49
C ASP A 100 -0.15 -9.78 14.31
N SER A 101 0.94 -10.29 13.80
CA SER A 101 2.21 -10.22 14.49
C SER A 101 2.64 -8.79 14.74
N VAL A 102 2.55 -7.96 13.73
CA VAL A 102 3.00 -6.58 13.86
C VAL A 102 2.10 -5.80 14.80
N LEU A 103 0.80 -6.01 14.70
CA LEU A 103 -0.13 -5.31 15.57
C LEU A 103 0.03 -5.74 17.02
N GLU A 104 0.27 -7.02 17.22
CA GLU A 104 0.51 -7.52 18.56
C GLU A 104 1.76 -6.91 19.16
N GLU A 105 2.80 -6.82 18.36
CA GLU A 105 4.04 -6.23 18.80
C GLU A 105 3.86 -4.77 19.17
N SER A 106 3.07 -4.05 18.40
CA SER A 106 2.78 -2.67 18.68
C SER A 106 2.07 -2.52 20.01
N ARG A 107 1.14 -3.40 20.29
CA ARG A 107 0.43 -3.35 21.56
C ARG A 107 1.36 -3.60 22.74
N LYS A 108 2.29 -4.51 22.57
CA LYS A 108 3.24 -4.79 23.63
C LYS A 108 4.16 -3.61 23.89
N ALA A 109 4.56 -2.94 22.83
CA ALA A 109 5.47 -1.83 22.95
C ALA A 109 4.79 -0.61 23.56
N GLY A 110 3.52 -0.50 23.33
CA GLY A 110 2.79 0.62 23.87
C GLY A 110 2.39 0.35 25.28
#